data_6e35090b2c9213b88a3f699252c70b55
#
_entry.id   6e35090b2c9213b88a3f699252c70b55
#
_cell.length_a   1.000
_cell.length_b   1.000
_cell.length_c   1.000
_cell.angle_alpha   90.00
_cell.angle_beta   90.00
_cell.angle_gamma   90.00
#
_symmetry.space_group_name_H-M   'P 1'
#
loop_
_entity.id
_entity.type
_entity.pdbx_description
1 polymer ?
#
loop_
_entity_poly.entity_id
_entity_poly.type
_entity_poly.pdbx_seq_one_letter_code
_entity_poly.pdbx_strand_id
1 'polypeptide(L)'
;MILLWSLLSFFGTLSVTWALECYSFERSFAGPFDLSGLRMPIVVCGSGQEACLEAVTSLSTGYRNSLTLVKKGCSYGPGSGEMTSGGDSLPPDYTMVRRCQENLCNRQIESHDSIPNLSAAPDPPELSGTECWACVSTTPEGCELQNAHKIKCHGGQSVCFQGQGFLAIENFTNSVYMRTCHEPTCTFIGAATHWSDNYLKGTCCEGNLCNGVSSIPKPHFFNTASSHAPSLLALPLIVLLLLGV
;
A
#
# COMPACT_ATOMS: atom_id res chain seq x y z
N MET A 1 7.93 -61.89 20.39
CA MET A 1 7.32 -61.27 19.21
C MET A 1 6.58 -59.96 19.45
N ILE A 2 6.20 -59.63 20.69
CA ILE A 2 5.42 -58.39 20.99
C ILE A 2 6.31 -57.13 21.08
N LEU A 3 7.59 -57.28 21.42
CA LEU A 3 8.53 -56.15 21.55
C LEU A 3 9.02 -55.56 20.21
N LEU A 4 8.91 -56.28 19.10
CA LEU A 4 9.31 -55.78 17.77
C LEU A 4 8.25 -54.85 17.13
N TRP A 5 7.00 -54.99 17.52
CA TRP A 5 5.90 -54.16 17.00
C TRP A 5 5.83 -52.79 17.65
N SER A 6 6.28 -52.64 18.91
CA SER A 6 6.30 -51.35 19.60
C SER A 6 7.41 -50.41 19.14
N LEU A 7 8.51 -50.92 18.56
CA LEU A 7 9.57 -50.09 18.00
C LEU A 7 9.23 -49.56 16.61
N LEU A 8 8.40 -50.25 15.84
CA LEU A 8 7.96 -49.79 14.50
C LEU A 8 6.89 -48.71 14.59
N SER A 9 6.13 -48.61 15.68
CA SER A 9 5.13 -47.55 15.88
C SER A 9 5.74 -46.19 16.27
N PHE A 10 6.98 -46.14 16.74
CA PHE A 10 7.62 -44.91 17.20
C PHE A 10 8.34 -44.17 16.08
N PHE A 11 8.57 -44.80 14.90
CA PHE A 11 9.18 -44.17 13.76
C PHE A 11 8.19 -43.53 12.78
N GLY A 12 6.89 -43.57 13.09
CA GLY A 12 5.82 -43.19 12.12
C GLY A 12 5.39 -41.74 12.09
N THR A 13 5.94 -40.82 12.90
CA THR A 13 5.38 -39.45 12.99
C THR A 13 6.41 -38.33 13.15
N LEU A 14 7.60 -38.46 12.61
CA LEU A 14 8.42 -37.29 12.34
C LEU A 14 7.95 -36.68 11.05
N SER A 15 6.77 -36.05 11.08
CA SER A 15 6.38 -35.08 10.05
C SER A 15 7.35 -33.92 10.16
N VAL A 16 8.39 -33.90 9.37
CA VAL A 16 9.22 -32.74 9.18
C VAL A 16 8.34 -31.71 8.46
N THR A 17 7.64 -30.90 9.25
CA THR A 17 6.98 -29.72 8.69
C THR A 17 8.08 -28.76 8.25
N TRP A 18 8.37 -28.74 6.98
CA TRP A 18 9.22 -27.73 6.39
C TRP A 18 8.50 -26.40 6.58
N ALA A 19 9.07 -25.53 7.42
CA ALA A 19 8.54 -24.19 7.58
C ALA A 19 8.77 -23.43 6.29
N LEU A 20 7.73 -22.74 5.80
CA LEU A 20 7.80 -21.95 4.59
C LEU A 20 8.78 -20.78 4.78
N GLU A 21 9.65 -20.56 3.80
CA GLU A 21 10.60 -19.45 3.75
C GLU A 21 10.17 -18.45 2.70
N CYS A 22 10.15 -17.16 3.06
CA CYS A 22 9.79 -16.08 2.17
C CYS A 22 10.84 -14.97 2.20
N TYR A 23 10.97 -14.21 1.09
CA TYR A 23 11.67 -12.95 1.15
C TYR A 23 10.89 -11.97 2.01
N SER A 24 11.60 -11.18 2.84
CA SER A 24 11.01 -10.16 3.72
C SER A 24 11.55 -8.78 3.34
N PHE A 25 10.63 -7.86 2.98
CA PHE A 25 11.00 -6.56 2.49
C PHE A 25 9.82 -5.58 2.62
N GLU A 26 10.07 -4.39 3.15
CA GLU A 26 9.10 -3.30 3.19
C GLU A 26 9.81 -1.99 2.84
N ARG A 27 9.41 -1.33 1.75
CA ARG A 27 9.99 -0.06 1.36
C ARG A 27 9.06 0.77 0.49
N SER A 28 9.18 2.09 0.62
CA SER A 28 8.61 3.08 -0.30
C SER A 28 9.67 3.62 -1.24
N PHE A 29 9.28 3.88 -2.48
CA PHE A 29 10.12 4.43 -3.53
C PHE A 29 9.45 5.64 -4.15
N ALA A 30 10.17 6.74 -4.25
CA ALA A 30 9.78 7.89 -5.04
C ALA A 30 10.47 7.78 -6.41
N GLY A 31 9.68 7.58 -7.46
CA GLY A 31 10.17 7.30 -8.81
C GLY A 31 10.43 5.80 -9.08
N PRO A 32 11.08 5.48 -10.20
CA PRO A 32 11.39 4.12 -10.58
C PRO A 32 12.27 3.41 -9.56
N PHE A 33 12.05 2.12 -9.35
CA PHE A 33 12.85 1.29 -8.46
C PHE A 33 13.35 0.04 -9.19
N ASP A 34 14.44 -0.52 -8.67
CA ASP A 34 15.02 -1.79 -9.10
C ASP A 34 15.50 -2.56 -7.85
N LEU A 35 14.97 -3.76 -7.66
CA LEU A 35 15.31 -4.66 -6.57
C LEU A 35 16.23 -5.80 -7.01
N SER A 36 16.56 -5.92 -8.30
CA SER A 36 17.32 -7.04 -8.86
C SER A 36 18.70 -7.19 -8.21
N GLY A 37 19.32 -6.08 -7.82
CA GLY A 37 20.61 -6.03 -7.13
C GLY A 37 20.53 -6.10 -5.60
N LEU A 38 19.32 -6.12 -5.00
CA LEU A 38 19.17 -6.10 -3.55
C LEU A 38 19.18 -7.52 -2.97
N ARG A 39 20.01 -7.71 -1.95
CA ARG A 39 19.95 -8.91 -1.14
C ARG A 39 18.81 -8.79 -0.12
N MET A 40 17.66 -9.32 -0.46
CA MET A 40 16.51 -9.33 0.44
C MET A 40 16.71 -10.35 1.58
N PRO A 41 16.39 -9.97 2.83
CA PRO A 41 16.34 -10.91 3.94
C PRO A 41 15.34 -12.04 3.68
N ILE A 42 15.62 -13.20 4.27
CA ILE A 42 14.70 -14.35 4.27
C ILE A 42 14.12 -14.48 5.66
N VAL A 43 12.83 -14.75 5.74
CA VAL A 43 12.11 -15.02 6.98
C VAL A 43 11.47 -16.40 6.92
N VAL A 44 11.53 -17.12 8.02
CA VAL A 44 10.80 -18.38 8.22
C VAL A 44 9.41 -18.04 8.72
N CYS A 45 8.38 -18.50 8.01
CA CYS A 45 7.00 -18.20 8.35
C CYS A 45 6.58 -18.90 9.64
N GLY A 46 5.85 -18.17 10.48
CA GLY A 46 5.33 -18.68 11.75
C GLY A 46 4.09 -19.56 11.60
N SER A 47 3.63 -20.10 12.71
CA SER A 47 2.42 -20.92 12.74
C SER A 47 1.21 -20.17 12.17
N GLY A 48 0.48 -20.77 11.25
CA GLY A 48 -0.69 -20.20 10.57
C GLY A 48 -0.37 -19.28 9.38
N GLN A 49 0.91 -19.01 9.12
CA GLN A 49 1.34 -18.31 7.90
C GLN A 49 1.68 -19.34 6.84
N GLU A 50 0.77 -19.53 5.88
CA GLU A 50 0.81 -20.62 4.91
C GLU A 50 1.22 -20.17 3.50
N ALA A 51 1.49 -18.89 3.32
CA ALA A 51 1.86 -18.33 2.03
C ALA A 51 2.94 -17.25 2.15
N CYS A 52 3.74 -17.12 1.10
CA CYS A 52 4.55 -15.93 0.86
C CYS A 52 3.70 -14.86 0.19
N LEU A 53 3.86 -13.63 0.65
CA LEU A 53 3.21 -12.43 0.15
C LEU A 53 4.17 -11.62 -0.71
N GLU A 54 3.69 -11.13 -1.82
CA GLU A 54 4.29 -10.07 -2.62
C GLU A 54 3.20 -9.05 -2.96
N ALA A 55 3.40 -7.81 -2.52
CA ALA A 55 2.39 -6.78 -2.65
C ALA A 55 3.00 -5.45 -3.06
N VAL A 56 2.31 -4.72 -3.92
CA VAL A 56 2.69 -3.39 -4.37
C VAL A 56 1.47 -2.50 -4.46
N THR A 57 1.62 -1.25 -4.03
CA THR A 57 0.66 -0.19 -4.35
C THR A 57 1.43 1.03 -4.85
N SER A 58 0.91 1.69 -5.88
CA SER A 58 1.59 2.81 -6.53
C SER A 58 0.61 3.90 -6.90
N LEU A 59 1.02 5.15 -6.66
CA LEU A 59 0.41 6.36 -7.20
C LEU A 59 1.35 6.99 -8.23
N SER A 60 0.85 7.28 -9.41
CA SER A 60 1.60 7.95 -10.47
C SER A 60 1.16 9.42 -10.61
N THR A 61 2.11 10.34 -10.65
CA THR A 61 1.87 11.77 -10.86
C THR A 61 2.21 12.23 -12.26
N GLY A 62 2.41 11.30 -13.18
CA GLY A 62 2.85 11.54 -14.52
C GLY A 62 4.05 10.71 -14.89
N TYR A 63 4.60 10.93 -16.07
CA TYR A 63 5.68 10.12 -16.61
C TYR A 63 6.86 9.98 -15.63
N ARG A 64 7.12 8.76 -15.18
CA ARG A 64 8.19 8.37 -14.25
C ARG A 64 8.16 8.99 -12.85
N ASN A 65 7.11 9.72 -12.48
CA ASN A 65 6.92 10.22 -11.13
C ASN A 65 5.86 9.39 -10.44
N SER A 66 6.28 8.55 -9.52
CA SER A 66 5.39 7.70 -8.75
C SER A 66 5.85 7.60 -7.30
N LEU A 67 4.93 7.31 -6.42
CA LEU A 67 5.22 6.80 -5.09
C LEU A 67 4.73 5.36 -5.03
N THR A 68 5.65 4.43 -4.82
CA THR A 68 5.35 3.00 -4.79
C THR A 68 5.75 2.40 -3.46
N LEU A 69 4.83 1.67 -2.84
CA LEU A 69 5.08 0.84 -1.67
C LEU A 69 5.22 -0.61 -2.13
N VAL A 70 6.29 -1.26 -1.72
CA VAL A 70 6.53 -2.69 -1.97
C VAL A 70 6.64 -3.40 -0.64
N LYS A 71 5.89 -4.49 -0.49
CA LYS A 71 5.91 -5.36 0.68
C LYS A 71 6.06 -6.81 0.27
N LYS A 72 6.98 -7.50 0.93
CA LYS A 72 7.19 -8.94 0.81
C LYS A 72 7.28 -9.56 2.20
N GLY A 73 6.80 -10.77 2.38
CA GLY A 73 6.85 -11.44 3.68
C GLY A 73 6.00 -12.70 3.72
N CYS A 74 5.71 -13.16 4.93
CA CYS A 74 4.75 -14.22 5.18
C CYS A 74 3.33 -13.67 5.29
N SER A 75 2.33 -14.46 4.91
CA SER A 75 0.93 -14.09 4.94
C SER A 75 0.06 -15.16 5.59
N TYR A 76 -0.99 -14.72 6.26
CA TYR A 76 -2.05 -15.59 6.77
C TYR A 76 -3.09 -15.86 5.68
N GLY A 77 -3.73 -17.01 5.77
CA GLY A 77 -4.84 -17.40 4.90
C GLY A 77 -4.45 -18.25 3.71
N PRO A 78 -5.45 -18.96 3.16
CA PRO A 78 -5.23 -19.95 2.14
C PRO A 78 -4.89 -19.33 0.79
N GLY A 79 -4.09 -20.04 0.07
CA GLY A 79 -4.10 -19.96 -1.36
C GLY A 79 -2.98 -19.15 -2.00
N SER A 80 -2.61 -19.67 -3.15
CA SER A 80 -1.91 -18.95 -4.20
C SER A 80 -2.96 -18.16 -5.00
N GLY A 81 -2.65 -16.91 -5.33
CA GLY A 81 -3.52 -16.09 -6.16
C GLY A 81 -2.94 -14.71 -6.35
N GLU A 82 -3.35 -14.08 -7.42
CA GLU A 82 -3.04 -12.69 -7.73
C GLU A 82 -4.34 -11.90 -7.74
N MET A 83 -4.34 -10.77 -7.05
CA MET A 83 -5.43 -9.82 -7.06
C MET A 83 -4.87 -8.46 -7.46
N THR A 84 -5.47 -7.87 -8.47
CA THR A 84 -5.11 -6.55 -8.96
C THR A 84 -6.29 -5.61 -8.80
N SER A 85 -6.01 -4.40 -8.39
CA SER A 85 -6.94 -3.30 -8.49
C SER A 85 -6.20 -2.09 -9.01
N GLY A 86 -6.86 -1.30 -9.79
CA GLY A 86 -6.35 -0.05 -10.29
C GLY A 86 -7.52 0.68 -10.93
N GLY A 87 -7.45 1.97 -10.96
CA GLY A 87 -8.50 2.80 -11.51
C GLY A 87 -7.94 3.77 -12.54
N ASP A 88 -8.82 4.22 -13.43
CA ASP A 88 -8.55 5.34 -14.35
C ASP A 88 -8.71 6.69 -13.63
N SER A 89 -8.90 6.66 -12.29
CA SER A 89 -8.92 7.86 -11.48
C SER A 89 -7.56 8.54 -11.49
N LEU A 90 -7.55 9.84 -11.62
CA LEU A 90 -6.33 10.63 -11.63
C LEU A 90 -6.04 11.20 -10.24
N PRO A 91 -4.81 11.06 -9.77
CA PRO A 91 -3.68 10.33 -10.36
C PRO A 91 -3.94 8.81 -10.35
N PRO A 92 -3.47 8.10 -11.40
CA PRO A 92 -3.69 6.64 -11.49
C PRO A 92 -3.06 5.95 -10.29
N ASP A 93 -3.81 5.07 -9.67
CA ASP A 93 -3.35 4.14 -8.66
C ASP A 93 -3.30 2.72 -9.21
N TYR A 94 -2.40 1.95 -8.67
CA TYR A 94 -2.27 0.53 -8.98
C TYR A 94 -1.96 -0.23 -7.72
N THR A 95 -2.67 -1.31 -7.49
CA THR A 95 -2.41 -2.22 -6.38
C THR A 95 -2.41 -3.66 -6.87
N MET A 96 -1.41 -4.41 -6.49
CA MET A 96 -1.31 -5.85 -6.73
C MET A 96 -0.94 -6.55 -5.44
N VAL A 97 -1.62 -7.64 -5.15
CA VAL A 97 -1.29 -8.57 -4.07
C VAL A 97 -1.24 -9.97 -4.63
N ARG A 98 -0.11 -10.62 -4.44
CA ARG A 98 0.10 -12.00 -4.85
C ARG A 98 0.55 -12.84 -3.67
N ARG A 99 0.01 -14.06 -3.59
CA ARG A 99 0.40 -15.07 -2.62
C ARG A 99 0.81 -16.34 -3.32
N CYS A 100 1.79 -17.03 -2.78
CA CYS A 100 2.30 -18.30 -3.30
C CYS A 100 2.78 -19.18 -2.14
N GLN A 101 2.79 -20.50 -2.33
CA GLN A 101 3.03 -21.47 -1.26
C GLN A 101 4.35 -22.24 -1.39
N GLU A 102 5.21 -21.83 -2.30
CA GLU A 102 6.54 -22.40 -2.44
C GLU A 102 7.59 -21.54 -1.74
N ASN A 103 8.69 -22.15 -1.31
CA ASN A 103 9.80 -21.42 -0.70
C ASN A 103 10.31 -20.33 -1.65
N LEU A 104 10.44 -19.09 -1.13
CA LEU A 104 11.03 -17.94 -1.83
C LEU A 104 10.31 -17.57 -3.15
N CYS A 105 9.03 -17.92 -3.28
CA CYS A 105 8.26 -17.67 -4.51
C CYS A 105 7.85 -16.19 -4.70
N ASN A 106 7.95 -15.34 -3.67
CA ASN A 106 7.57 -13.93 -3.70
C ASN A 106 8.68 -13.03 -4.27
N ARG A 107 9.14 -13.32 -5.50
CA ARG A 107 10.27 -12.63 -6.16
C ARG A 107 9.93 -12.03 -7.53
N GLN A 108 8.69 -11.97 -7.96
CA GLN A 108 8.38 -11.53 -9.34
C GLN A 108 8.37 -10.01 -9.51
N ILE A 109 8.07 -9.25 -8.46
CA ILE A 109 8.22 -7.79 -8.52
C ILE A 109 9.69 -7.46 -8.24
N GLU A 110 10.44 -7.22 -9.29
CA GLU A 110 11.87 -6.89 -9.20
C GLU A 110 12.16 -5.44 -9.57
N SER A 111 11.30 -4.80 -10.37
CA SER A 111 11.51 -3.41 -10.78
C SER A 111 10.19 -2.70 -11.05
N HIS A 112 10.27 -1.40 -11.24
CA HIS A 112 9.16 -0.56 -11.69
C HIS A 112 8.52 -1.10 -12.97
N ASP A 113 9.33 -1.59 -13.90
CA ASP A 113 8.87 -2.11 -15.19
C ASP A 113 8.17 -3.48 -15.10
N SER A 114 8.30 -4.18 -13.98
CA SER A 114 7.54 -5.42 -13.71
C SER A 114 6.10 -5.16 -13.26
N ILE A 115 5.72 -3.91 -13.03
CA ILE A 115 4.37 -3.54 -12.63
C ILE A 115 3.57 -3.15 -13.88
N PRO A 116 2.49 -3.86 -14.21
CA PRO A 116 1.61 -3.48 -15.30
C PRO A 116 1.13 -2.04 -15.13
N ASN A 117 0.95 -1.30 -16.23
CA ASN A 117 0.52 0.10 -16.30
C ASN A 117 1.48 1.15 -15.70
N LEU A 118 2.57 0.76 -15.04
CA LEU A 118 3.64 1.67 -14.62
C LEU A 118 4.85 1.60 -15.57
N SER A 119 4.99 0.53 -16.32
CA SER A 119 5.98 0.39 -17.39
C SER A 119 5.69 1.40 -18.49
N ALA A 120 6.75 1.96 -19.06
CA ALA A 120 6.80 2.99 -20.10
C ALA A 120 5.45 3.33 -20.74
N ALA A 121 4.85 4.43 -20.29
CA ALA A 121 3.67 4.95 -20.95
C ALA A 121 3.97 5.13 -22.45
N PRO A 122 3.09 4.74 -23.35
CA PRO A 122 3.18 5.13 -24.76
C PRO A 122 3.33 6.65 -24.86
N ASP A 123 3.75 7.12 -26.03
CA ASP A 123 3.93 8.53 -26.30
C ASP A 123 2.82 9.37 -25.63
N PRO A 124 3.20 10.45 -24.94
CA PRO A 124 2.26 11.21 -24.15
C PRO A 124 1.08 11.67 -25.03
N PRO A 125 -0.16 11.51 -24.54
CA PRO A 125 -1.32 12.01 -25.26
C PRO A 125 -1.21 13.52 -25.50
N GLU A 126 -2.07 14.04 -26.37
CA GLU A 126 -2.11 15.46 -26.72
C GLU A 126 -2.11 16.37 -25.48
N LEU A 127 -1.32 17.45 -25.53
CA LEU A 127 -1.20 18.39 -24.42
C LEU A 127 -2.50 19.19 -24.25
N SER A 128 -2.95 19.35 -23.01
CA SER A 128 -4.15 20.16 -22.68
C SER A 128 -3.91 21.67 -22.71
N GLY A 129 -2.65 22.11 -22.73
CA GLY A 129 -2.26 23.52 -22.63
C GLY A 129 -2.08 24.01 -21.19
N THR A 130 -2.40 23.22 -20.20
CA THR A 130 -2.20 23.55 -18.77
C THR A 130 -0.82 23.08 -18.30
N GLU A 131 -0.18 23.85 -17.44
CA GLU A 131 1.07 23.52 -16.78
C GLU A 131 0.89 23.56 -15.25
N CYS A 132 1.36 22.55 -14.55
CA CYS A 132 1.23 22.45 -13.10
C CYS A 132 2.57 22.15 -12.42
N TRP A 133 2.67 22.48 -11.14
CA TRP A 133 3.72 21.93 -10.30
C TRP A 133 3.44 20.46 -10.01
N ALA A 134 4.48 19.62 -10.05
CA ALA A 134 4.40 18.19 -9.77
C ALA A 134 5.47 17.76 -8.79
N CYS A 135 5.06 16.96 -7.83
CA CYS A 135 5.90 16.25 -6.88
C CYS A 135 5.11 15.09 -6.26
N VAL A 136 5.81 14.10 -5.77
CA VAL A 136 5.27 13.07 -4.87
C VAL A 136 6.31 12.74 -3.82
N SER A 137 5.90 12.66 -2.55
CA SER A 137 6.81 12.40 -1.44
C SER A 137 6.07 11.77 -0.26
N THR A 138 6.83 11.10 0.61
CA THR A 138 6.35 10.61 1.90
C THR A 138 6.43 11.65 3.02
N THR A 139 7.07 12.79 2.76
CA THR A 139 7.17 13.90 3.70
C THR A 139 6.72 15.21 3.05
N PRO A 140 6.19 16.17 3.83
CA PRO A 140 5.73 17.45 3.30
C PRO A 140 6.87 18.24 2.63
N GLU A 141 8.08 18.19 3.20
CA GLU A 141 9.26 18.89 2.68
C GLU A 141 9.65 18.41 1.28
N GLY A 142 9.49 17.12 0.99
CA GLY A 142 9.76 16.54 -0.32
C GLY A 142 8.80 17.04 -1.42
N CYS A 143 7.69 17.66 -1.04
CA CYS A 143 6.70 18.22 -1.96
C CYS A 143 6.52 19.74 -1.82
N GLU A 144 7.48 20.43 -1.21
CA GLU A 144 7.58 21.89 -1.26
C GLU A 144 7.96 22.36 -2.67
N LEU A 145 7.66 23.62 -3.01
CA LEU A 145 7.88 24.16 -4.34
C LEU A 145 9.33 24.07 -4.85
N GLN A 146 10.29 24.17 -3.95
CA GLN A 146 11.71 24.04 -4.29
C GLN A 146 12.09 22.65 -4.77
N ASN A 147 11.33 21.62 -4.37
CA ASN A 147 11.50 20.22 -4.73
C ASN A 147 10.51 19.76 -5.81
N ALA A 148 9.53 20.60 -6.15
CA ALA A 148 8.58 20.35 -7.23
C ALA A 148 9.16 20.79 -8.58
N HIS A 149 8.75 20.11 -9.63
CA HIS A 149 9.08 20.47 -11.00
C HIS A 149 7.81 20.80 -11.78
N LYS A 150 7.95 21.48 -12.93
CA LYS A 150 6.83 21.81 -13.78
C LYS A 150 6.55 20.67 -14.73
N ILE A 151 5.28 20.32 -14.89
CA ILE A 151 4.82 19.36 -15.89
C ILE A 151 3.74 19.98 -16.77
N LYS A 152 3.72 19.57 -18.02
CA LYS A 152 2.62 19.87 -18.94
C LYS A 152 1.55 18.81 -18.81
N CYS A 153 0.31 19.25 -18.66
CA CYS A 153 -0.82 18.34 -18.50
C CYS A 153 -1.26 17.77 -19.86
N HIS A 154 -1.84 16.59 -19.84
CA HIS A 154 -2.22 15.82 -21.02
C HIS A 154 -3.71 15.50 -21.03
N GLY A 155 -4.28 15.28 -22.20
CA GLY A 155 -5.67 14.84 -22.37
C GLY A 155 -6.67 15.73 -21.64
N GLY A 156 -7.58 15.13 -20.87
CA GLY A 156 -8.61 15.82 -20.09
C GLY A 156 -8.12 16.58 -18.86
N GLN A 157 -6.82 16.56 -18.56
CA GLN A 157 -6.23 17.22 -17.38
C GLN A 157 -6.10 18.71 -17.59
N SER A 158 -7.03 19.51 -17.09
CA SER A 158 -7.05 20.96 -17.29
C SER A 158 -6.93 21.77 -16.00
N VAL A 159 -6.81 21.11 -14.86
CA VAL A 159 -6.63 21.77 -13.56
C VAL A 159 -5.39 21.21 -12.85
N CYS A 160 -4.87 21.98 -11.88
CA CYS A 160 -3.76 21.56 -11.06
C CYS A 160 -4.27 21.10 -9.69
N PHE A 161 -3.79 19.98 -9.23
CA PHE A 161 -4.11 19.37 -7.94
C PHE A 161 -2.97 19.55 -6.94
N GLN A 162 -3.32 19.74 -5.68
CA GLN A 162 -2.41 19.55 -4.56
C GLN A 162 -3.14 18.85 -3.42
N GLY A 163 -2.48 17.89 -2.80
CA GLY A 163 -3.11 17.11 -1.74
C GLY A 163 -2.15 16.28 -0.92
N GLN A 164 -2.73 15.59 0.05
CA GLN A 164 -2.05 14.71 0.97
C GLN A 164 -2.96 13.57 1.38
N GLY A 165 -2.35 12.49 1.83
CA GLY A 165 -3.07 11.33 2.27
C GLY A 165 -2.15 10.22 2.73
N PHE A 166 -2.52 9.00 2.44
CA PHE A 166 -1.70 7.82 2.71
C PHE A 166 -1.92 6.75 1.64
N LEU A 167 -0.89 5.96 1.45
CA LEU A 167 -0.95 4.68 0.77
C LEU A 167 -0.77 3.58 1.81
N ALA A 168 -1.63 2.58 1.76
CA ALA A 168 -1.52 1.42 2.63
C ALA A 168 -1.68 0.14 1.83
N ILE A 169 -0.83 -0.84 2.12
CA ILE A 169 -0.94 -2.19 1.60
C ILE A 169 -0.67 -3.18 2.72
N GLU A 170 -1.66 -4.01 3.02
CA GLU A 170 -1.66 -4.85 4.22
C GLU A 170 -1.47 -3.96 5.47
N ASN A 171 -0.46 -4.23 6.31
CA ASN A 171 -0.13 -3.44 7.48
C ASN A 171 1.01 -2.42 7.25
N PHE A 172 1.42 -2.21 5.99
CA PHE A 172 2.45 -1.24 5.62
C PHE A 172 1.80 0.04 5.09
N THR A 173 1.98 1.15 5.79
CA THR A 173 1.35 2.43 5.48
C THR A 173 2.39 3.55 5.43
N ASN A 174 2.27 4.43 4.43
CA ASN A 174 3.06 5.65 4.34
C ASN A 174 2.19 6.86 4.01
N SER A 175 2.54 8.00 4.59
CA SER A 175 1.97 9.27 4.17
C SER A 175 2.34 9.59 2.73
N VAL A 176 1.49 10.31 2.04
CA VAL A 176 1.74 10.82 0.70
C VAL A 176 1.40 12.31 0.63
N TYR A 177 2.29 13.07 0.01
CA TYR A 177 2.13 14.47 -0.35
C TYR A 177 2.32 14.57 -1.85
N MET A 178 1.41 15.27 -2.54
CA MET A 178 1.36 15.25 -3.99
C MET A 178 0.93 16.59 -4.57
N ARG A 179 1.56 16.94 -5.69
CA ARG A 179 1.12 17.97 -6.64
C ARG A 179 1.15 17.37 -8.03
N THR A 180 0.14 17.64 -8.86
CA THR A 180 0.08 17.07 -10.21
C THR A 180 -0.98 17.78 -11.06
N CYS A 181 -1.10 17.37 -12.32
CA CYS A 181 -2.25 17.64 -13.16
C CYS A 181 -3.44 16.79 -12.76
N HIS A 182 -4.66 17.30 -12.97
CA HIS A 182 -5.88 16.57 -12.67
C HIS A 182 -7.01 16.93 -13.65
N GLU A 183 -8.02 16.08 -13.71
CA GLU A 183 -9.26 16.38 -14.41
C GLU A 183 -10.10 17.46 -13.67
N PRO A 184 -10.95 18.23 -14.39
CA PRO A 184 -11.77 19.29 -13.78
C PRO A 184 -12.71 18.83 -12.69
N THR A 185 -13.09 17.54 -12.68
CA THR A 185 -13.94 16.94 -11.65
C THR A 185 -13.33 17.01 -10.26
N CYS A 186 -12.01 17.08 -10.17
CA CYS A 186 -11.27 17.18 -8.90
C CYS A 186 -11.75 16.19 -7.85
N THR A 187 -12.00 14.97 -8.24
CA THR A 187 -12.47 13.93 -7.34
C THR A 187 -11.35 13.43 -6.45
N PHE A 188 -11.69 13.15 -5.20
CA PHE A 188 -10.76 12.52 -4.27
C PHE A 188 -10.55 11.07 -4.66
N ILE A 189 -9.31 10.62 -4.49
CA ILE A 189 -8.97 9.21 -4.65
C ILE A 189 -9.14 8.55 -3.30
N GLY A 190 -10.04 7.61 -3.25
CA GLY A 190 -10.17 6.67 -2.14
C GLY A 190 -10.47 5.32 -2.75
N ALA A 191 -9.54 4.39 -2.68
CA ALA A 191 -9.74 3.01 -3.06
C ALA A 191 -9.39 2.14 -1.84
N ALA A 192 -10.41 1.71 -1.13
CA ALA A 192 -10.26 0.78 -0.03
C ALA A 192 -10.64 -0.63 -0.48
N THR A 193 -9.73 -1.55 -0.33
CA THR A 193 -9.96 -3.00 -0.43
C THR A 193 -9.56 -3.63 0.89
N HIS A 194 -9.84 -4.91 1.10
CA HIS A 194 -9.40 -5.58 2.32
C HIS A 194 -7.88 -5.79 2.43
N TRP A 195 -7.11 -5.45 1.39
CA TRP A 195 -5.64 -5.56 1.39
C TRP A 195 -4.93 -4.23 1.12
N SER A 196 -5.66 -3.20 0.66
CA SER A 196 -5.10 -1.87 0.44
C SER A 196 -6.10 -0.79 0.80
N ASP A 197 -5.60 0.31 1.33
CA ASP A 197 -6.39 1.50 1.62
C ASP A 197 -5.58 2.71 1.15
N ASN A 198 -5.95 3.22 -0.01
CA ASN A 198 -5.31 4.38 -0.60
C ASN A 198 -6.26 5.56 -0.45
N TYR A 199 -5.82 6.60 0.23
CA TYR A 199 -6.61 7.79 0.46
C TYR A 199 -5.81 9.04 0.16
N LEU A 200 -6.35 9.89 -0.71
CA LEU A 200 -5.76 11.17 -1.04
C LEU A 200 -6.84 12.25 -1.04
N LYS A 201 -6.64 13.29 -0.26
CA LYS A 201 -7.51 14.46 -0.17
C LYS A 201 -6.73 15.71 -0.55
N GLY A 202 -7.33 16.56 -1.37
CA GLY A 202 -6.68 17.78 -1.80
C GLY A 202 -7.64 18.79 -2.39
N THR A 203 -7.07 19.74 -3.10
CA THR A 203 -7.79 20.83 -3.77
C THR A 203 -7.26 20.98 -5.19
N CYS A 204 -8.14 21.34 -6.11
CA CYS A 204 -7.79 21.75 -7.45
C CYS A 204 -7.90 23.26 -7.61
N CYS A 205 -7.14 23.78 -8.55
CA CYS A 205 -7.21 25.17 -8.97
C CYS A 205 -7.08 25.25 -10.50
N GLU A 206 -7.63 26.28 -11.08
CA GLU A 206 -7.55 26.57 -12.51
C GLU A 206 -6.40 27.53 -12.83
N GLY A 207 -5.83 27.37 -14.01
CA GLY A 207 -4.72 28.20 -14.51
C GLY A 207 -3.36 27.60 -14.27
N ASN A 208 -2.39 28.07 -15.06
CA ASN A 208 -1.02 27.55 -15.04
C ASN A 208 -0.35 27.76 -13.68
N LEU A 209 0.25 26.68 -13.15
CA LEU A 209 1.04 26.68 -11.92
C LEU A 209 0.30 27.16 -10.66
N CYS A 210 -1.04 27.13 -10.68
CA CYS A 210 -1.87 27.62 -9.57
C CYS A 210 -1.71 26.81 -8.28
N ASN A 211 -1.31 25.54 -8.35
CA ASN A 211 -1.00 24.72 -7.19
C ASN A 211 0.38 25.01 -6.56
N GLY A 212 0.89 26.22 -6.77
CA GLY A 212 2.14 26.73 -6.21
C GLY A 212 2.01 27.39 -4.83
N VAL A 213 0.86 27.34 -4.18
CA VAL A 213 0.70 27.90 -2.82
C VAL A 213 1.55 27.14 -1.80
N SER A 214 2.12 27.89 -0.87
CA SER A 214 3.28 27.48 -0.04
C SER A 214 3.04 26.38 0.97
N SER A 215 1.81 25.98 1.23
CA SER A 215 1.54 24.89 2.19
C SER A 215 0.45 23.95 1.70
N ILE A 216 0.78 22.69 1.56
CA ILE A 216 -0.22 21.63 1.57
C ILE A 216 -0.85 21.67 2.97
N PRO A 217 -2.17 21.82 3.12
CA PRO A 217 -2.80 21.88 4.44
C PRO A 217 -2.41 20.65 5.26
N LYS A 218 -1.92 20.85 6.48
CA LYS A 218 -1.61 19.71 7.36
C LYS A 218 -2.91 18.94 7.64
N PRO A 219 -2.90 17.60 7.58
CA PRO A 219 -4.08 16.84 7.93
C PRO A 219 -4.43 17.10 9.38
N HIS A 220 -5.62 17.58 9.63
CA HIS A 220 -6.22 17.44 10.95
C HIS A 220 -6.64 15.95 11.05
N PHE A 221 -5.77 15.12 11.57
CA PHE A 221 -6.19 13.81 12.03
C PHE A 221 -7.17 14.05 13.18
N PHE A 222 -8.45 13.90 12.91
CA PHE A 222 -9.39 13.68 13.99
C PHE A 222 -8.98 12.34 14.61
N ASN A 223 -8.36 12.43 15.78
CA ASN A 223 -8.22 11.27 16.64
C ASN A 223 -9.63 10.87 17.06
N THR A 224 -10.32 10.13 16.22
CA THR A 224 -11.48 9.34 16.63
C THR A 224 -10.97 8.06 17.31
N ALA A 225 -10.09 8.23 18.29
CA ALA A 225 -10.00 7.28 19.37
C ALA A 225 -11.27 7.50 20.21
N SER A 226 -12.38 7.01 19.71
CA SER A 226 -13.54 6.74 20.52
C SER A 226 -13.13 5.68 21.53
N SER A 227 -12.60 6.13 22.65
CA SER A 227 -12.43 5.31 23.84
C SER A 227 -13.85 5.01 24.35
N HIS A 228 -14.47 3.99 23.78
CA HIS A 228 -15.50 3.26 24.49
C HIS A 228 -14.79 2.51 25.61
N ALA A 229 -14.43 3.24 26.67
CA ALA A 229 -14.19 2.63 27.95
C ALA A 229 -15.51 1.95 28.34
N PRO A 230 -15.54 0.63 28.55
CA PRO A 230 -16.72 0.01 29.10
C PRO A 230 -16.93 0.63 30.47
N SER A 231 -18.08 1.25 30.70
CA SER A 231 -18.43 1.82 31.99
C SER A 231 -18.50 0.67 33.00
N LEU A 232 -17.50 0.58 33.86
CA LEU A 232 -17.38 -0.35 34.96
C LEU A 232 -18.43 -0.11 36.08
N LEU A 233 -19.50 0.63 35.81
CA LEU A 233 -20.55 0.98 36.77
C LEU A 233 -21.76 0.02 36.74
N ALA A 234 -21.78 -1.02 35.92
CA ALA A 234 -22.91 -1.95 35.86
C ALA A 234 -22.72 -3.26 36.65
N LEU A 235 -21.60 -3.47 37.30
CA LEU A 235 -21.31 -4.72 38.03
C LEU A 235 -21.83 -4.84 39.49
N PRO A 236 -22.20 -3.76 40.22
CA PRO A 236 -22.71 -3.99 41.59
C PRO A 236 -24.22 -4.34 41.67
N LEU A 237 -25.02 -4.10 40.60
CA LEU A 237 -26.48 -4.35 40.70
C LEU A 237 -26.88 -5.80 40.41
N ILE A 238 -26.08 -6.55 39.70
CA ILE A 238 -26.40 -7.96 39.37
C ILE A 238 -26.06 -8.91 40.56
N VAL A 239 -25.07 -8.56 41.39
CA VAL A 239 -24.70 -9.37 42.53
C VAL A 239 -25.72 -9.28 43.66
N LEU A 240 -26.42 -8.17 43.82
CA LEU A 240 -27.48 -7.97 44.84
C LEU A 240 -28.76 -8.75 44.52
N LEU A 241 -29.04 -9.02 43.24
CA LEU A 241 -30.22 -9.80 42.83
C LEU A 241 -30.01 -11.33 42.91
N LEU A 242 -28.79 -11.80 43.04
CA LEU A 242 -28.48 -13.24 43.19
C LEU A 242 -28.29 -13.68 44.65
N LEU A 243 -28.22 -12.76 45.59
CA LEU A 243 -28.06 -13.07 47.03
C LEU A 243 -29.37 -13.04 47.83
N GLY A 244 -30.51 -12.82 47.23
CA GLY A 244 -31.83 -13.17 47.76
C GLY A 244 -32.09 -12.64 49.18
N VAL A 245 -31.95 -11.34 49.42
CA VAL A 245 -32.47 -10.68 50.63
C VAL A 245 -33.44 -9.57 50.23
#